data_22f796c6c4478c4b3042f9ea07c117f1
#
_entry.id   22f796c6c4478c4b3042f9ea07c117f1
#
_cell.length_a   1.000
_cell.length_b   1.000
_cell.length_c   1.000
_cell.angle_alpha   90.00
_cell.angle_beta   90.00
_cell.angle_gamma   90.00
#
_symmetry.space_group_name_H-M   'P 1'
#
loop_
_entity.id
_entity.type
_entity.pdbx_description
1 polymer ?
#
loop_
_entity_poly.entity_id
_entity_poly.type
_entity_poly.pdbx_seq_one_letter_code
_entity_poly.pdbx_strand_id
1 'polypeptide(L)'
;MTFNKKNYEEISSFIKNNAQKPVKIVAVSKNHPLSSIIDALNCGIRIFGENRVQEARGKFQDLKSSHPDTELHLTGPLQTNKVKASLDIFDVFQTLDREKLVREFLKYQNITKRKKFFVQINIGKEKNKSGIMPEEGLEFVNYCINDCGIPVIGLMCIPPQHKTPSPFLLY
;
A
#
# COMPACT_ATOMS: atom_id res chain seq x y z
N MET A 1 -15.17 11.48 -11.17
CA MET A 1 -13.90 11.81 -11.88
C MET A 1 -13.50 10.56 -12.64
N THR A 2 -13.19 10.68 -13.91
CA THR A 2 -12.67 9.63 -14.78
C THR A 2 -11.15 9.52 -14.60
N PHE A 3 -10.56 8.38 -14.96
CA PHE A 3 -9.10 8.23 -15.00
C PHE A 3 -8.46 9.23 -15.97
N ASN A 4 -7.43 9.93 -15.50
CA ASN A 4 -6.71 10.91 -16.34
C ASN A 4 -5.49 10.24 -16.98
N LYS A 5 -5.68 9.72 -18.19
CA LYS A 5 -4.63 9.06 -18.98
C LYS A 5 -3.43 9.96 -19.25
N LYS A 6 -3.66 11.24 -19.58
CA LYS A 6 -2.59 12.19 -19.87
C LYS A 6 -1.66 12.39 -18.67
N ASN A 7 -2.22 12.63 -17.47
CA ASN A 7 -1.41 12.76 -16.26
C ASN A 7 -0.62 11.47 -15.96
N TYR A 8 -1.22 10.31 -16.19
CA TYR A 8 -0.52 9.04 -16.00
C TYR A 8 0.67 8.90 -16.96
N GLU A 9 0.50 9.23 -18.23
CA GLU A 9 1.56 9.18 -19.24
C GLU A 9 2.69 10.17 -18.93
N GLU A 10 2.36 11.38 -18.48
CA GLU A 10 3.34 12.39 -18.05
C GLU A 10 4.16 11.91 -16.85
N ILE A 11 3.49 11.38 -15.79
CA ILE A 11 4.17 10.83 -14.60
C ILE A 11 5.04 9.63 -14.98
N SER A 12 4.53 8.72 -15.81
CA SER A 12 5.26 7.52 -16.25
C SER A 12 6.52 7.90 -17.03
N SER A 13 6.39 8.88 -17.92
CA SER A 13 7.52 9.40 -18.70
C SER A 13 8.55 10.09 -17.82
N PHE A 14 8.09 10.91 -16.87
CA PHE A 14 8.97 11.54 -15.90
C PHE A 14 9.77 10.51 -15.08
N ILE A 15 9.10 9.49 -14.54
CA ILE A 15 9.75 8.41 -13.78
C ILE A 15 10.77 7.69 -14.66
N LYS A 16 10.38 7.29 -15.88
CA LYS A 16 11.27 6.58 -16.82
C LYS A 16 12.55 7.38 -17.12
N ASN A 17 12.45 8.69 -17.22
CA ASN A 17 13.58 9.54 -17.58
C ASN A 17 14.47 9.94 -16.40
N ASN A 18 13.97 9.89 -15.16
CA ASN A 18 14.67 10.42 -14.00
C ASN A 18 14.99 9.35 -12.92
N ALA A 19 14.30 8.22 -12.89
CA ALA A 19 14.53 7.21 -11.88
C ALA A 19 15.79 6.39 -12.18
N GLN A 20 16.67 6.29 -11.19
CA GLN A 20 17.90 5.47 -11.28
C GLN A 20 17.64 3.97 -11.08
N LYS A 21 16.49 3.62 -10.51
CA LYS A 21 16.05 2.23 -10.23
C LYS A 21 14.63 2.03 -10.74
N PRO A 22 14.21 0.78 -11.00
CA PRO A 22 12.82 0.49 -11.37
C PRO A 22 11.84 0.99 -10.32
N VAL A 23 10.89 1.83 -10.74
CA VAL A 23 9.81 2.38 -9.90
C VAL A 23 8.47 1.85 -10.40
N LYS A 24 7.63 1.41 -9.48
CA LYS A 24 6.24 1.00 -9.75
C LYS A 24 5.28 2.09 -9.32
N ILE A 25 4.30 2.39 -10.17
CA ILE A 25 3.22 3.31 -9.84
C ILE A 25 2.08 2.50 -9.23
N VAL A 26 1.63 2.89 -8.05
CA VAL A 26 0.39 2.39 -7.43
C VAL A 26 -0.71 3.40 -7.69
N ALA A 27 -1.69 3.06 -8.52
CA ALA A 27 -2.83 3.91 -8.81
C ALA A 27 -3.84 3.85 -7.65
N VAL A 28 -3.89 4.90 -6.84
CA VAL A 28 -4.81 4.97 -5.69
C VAL A 28 -6.23 5.26 -6.16
N SER A 29 -7.12 4.27 -6.02
CA SER A 29 -8.49 4.28 -6.54
C SER A 29 -9.58 4.52 -5.47
N LYS A 30 -9.17 4.85 -4.23
CA LYS A 30 -10.12 5.20 -3.18
C LYS A 30 -11.04 6.35 -3.61
N ASN A 31 -12.33 6.25 -3.29
CA ASN A 31 -13.37 7.23 -3.65
C ASN A 31 -13.58 7.41 -5.16
N HIS A 32 -12.99 6.57 -6.00
CA HIS A 32 -13.25 6.56 -7.44
C HIS A 32 -14.21 5.41 -7.81
N PRO A 33 -15.09 5.58 -8.82
CA PRO A 33 -16.00 4.54 -9.27
C PRO A 33 -15.25 3.42 -10.01
N LEU A 34 -15.88 2.25 -10.13
CA LEU A 34 -15.33 1.10 -10.85
C LEU A 34 -14.97 1.43 -12.31
N SER A 35 -15.73 2.30 -12.98
CA SER A 35 -15.44 2.75 -14.35
C SER A 35 -14.05 3.36 -14.48
N SER A 36 -13.61 4.16 -13.50
CA SER A 36 -12.25 4.74 -13.50
C SER A 36 -11.16 3.69 -13.36
N ILE A 37 -11.43 2.59 -12.65
CA ILE A 37 -10.49 1.46 -12.53
C ILE A 37 -10.40 0.72 -13.85
N ILE A 38 -11.55 0.50 -14.52
CA ILE A 38 -11.60 -0.13 -15.86
C ILE A 38 -10.82 0.73 -16.89
N ASP A 39 -11.01 2.05 -16.87
CA ASP A 39 -10.25 2.96 -17.74
C ASP A 39 -8.73 2.84 -17.49
N ALA A 40 -8.31 2.75 -16.22
CA ALA A 40 -6.92 2.56 -15.84
C ALA A 40 -6.37 1.20 -16.30
N LEU A 41 -7.14 0.11 -16.15
CA LEU A 41 -6.78 -1.21 -16.64
C LEU A 41 -6.59 -1.24 -18.16
N ASN A 42 -7.47 -0.55 -18.91
CA ASN A 42 -7.37 -0.40 -20.37
C ASN A 42 -6.12 0.38 -20.78
N CYS A 43 -5.59 1.23 -19.88
CA CYS A 43 -4.31 1.91 -20.07
C CYS A 43 -3.09 1.08 -19.61
N GLY A 44 -3.28 -0.18 -19.23
CA GLY A 44 -2.20 -1.09 -18.82
C GLY A 44 -1.82 -1.01 -17.35
N ILE A 45 -2.51 -0.24 -16.52
CA ILE A 45 -2.28 -0.22 -15.07
C ILE A 45 -2.75 -1.53 -14.47
N ARG A 46 -1.91 -2.11 -13.58
CA ARG A 46 -2.19 -3.38 -12.90
C ARG A 46 -2.03 -3.30 -11.39
N ILE A 47 -1.50 -2.21 -10.87
CA ILE A 47 -1.26 -2.02 -9.44
C ILE A 47 -2.16 -0.91 -8.91
N PHE A 48 -3.04 -1.26 -7.97
CA PHE A 48 -4.02 -0.33 -7.41
C PHE A 48 -3.86 -0.22 -5.90
N GLY A 49 -4.26 0.93 -5.35
CA GLY A 49 -4.26 1.20 -3.92
C GLY A 49 -5.65 1.57 -3.40
N GLU A 50 -6.06 0.93 -2.31
CA GLU A 50 -7.30 1.24 -1.61
C GLU A 50 -7.04 1.48 -0.12
N ASN A 51 -7.91 2.29 0.51
CA ASN A 51 -7.77 2.61 1.93
C ASN A 51 -8.70 1.80 2.83
N ARG A 52 -9.79 1.25 2.29
CA ARG A 52 -10.84 0.59 3.07
C ARG A 52 -11.18 -0.78 2.49
N VAL A 53 -11.24 -1.78 3.37
CA VAL A 53 -11.52 -3.18 2.98
C VAL A 53 -12.88 -3.33 2.29
N GLN A 54 -13.93 -2.67 2.81
CA GLN A 54 -15.28 -2.77 2.23
C GLN A 54 -15.34 -2.16 0.83
N GLU A 55 -14.73 -0.99 0.64
CA GLU A 55 -14.67 -0.33 -0.67
C GLU A 55 -13.89 -1.16 -1.68
N ALA A 56 -12.74 -1.70 -1.27
CA ALA A 56 -11.93 -2.59 -2.10
C ALA A 56 -12.71 -3.84 -2.53
N ARG A 57 -13.42 -4.50 -1.61
CA ARG A 57 -14.23 -5.69 -1.94
C ARG A 57 -15.30 -5.37 -2.97
N GLY A 58 -16.03 -4.27 -2.79
CA GLY A 58 -17.09 -3.89 -3.73
C GLY A 58 -16.60 -3.58 -5.15
N LYS A 59 -15.32 -3.24 -5.32
CA LYS A 59 -14.72 -2.90 -6.62
C LYS A 59 -13.92 -4.05 -7.23
N PHE A 60 -13.13 -4.76 -6.42
CA PHE A 60 -12.09 -5.66 -6.89
C PHE A 60 -12.43 -7.14 -6.77
N GLN A 61 -13.50 -7.52 -6.05
CA GLN A 61 -13.84 -8.93 -5.87
C GLN A 61 -14.08 -9.64 -7.20
N ASP A 62 -14.93 -9.09 -8.05
CA ASP A 62 -15.24 -9.67 -9.36
C ASP A 62 -14.18 -9.29 -10.40
N LEU A 63 -13.58 -8.10 -10.25
CA LEU A 63 -12.58 -7.60 -11.16
C LEU A 63 -11.31 -8.47 -11.16
N LYS A 64 -10.86 -9.00 -10.01
CA LYS A 64 -9.71 -9.91 -9.94
C LYS A 64 -9.96 -11.25 -10.66
N SER A 65 -11.19 -11.67 -10.80
CA SER A 65 -11.52 -12.88 -11.58
C SER A 65 -11.31 -12.67 -13.09
N SER A 66 -11.63 -11.48 -13.59
CA SER A 66 -11.43 -11.11 -15.00
C SER A 66 -10.05 -10.55 -15.31
N HIS A 67 -9.34 -10.02 -14.29
CA HIS A 67 -7.99 -9.45 -14.40
C HIS A 67 -7.08 -10.02 -13.29
N PRO A 68 -6.68 -11.29 -13.39
CA PRO A 68 -5.94 -11.99 -12.32
C PRO A 68 -4.52 -11.43 -12.11
N ASP A 69 -4.00 -10.66 -13.06
CA ASP A 69 -2.71 -9.97 -12.99
C ASP A 69 -2.77 -8.64 -12.19
N THR A 70 -3.93 -8.29 -11.63
CA THR A 70 -4.09 -7.09 -10.80
C THR A 70 -3.54 -7.32 -9.39
N GLU A 71 -2.55 -6.50 -8.99
CA GLU A 71 -2.01 -6.43 -7.62
C GLU A 71 -2.73 -5.31 -6.85
N LEU A 72 -3.36 -5.64 -5.72
CA LEU A 72 -4.10 -4.69 -4.89
C LEU A 72 -3.39 -4.43 -3.57
N HIS A 73 -3.07 -3.16 -3.32
CA HIS A 73 -2.42 -2.68 -2.11
C HIS A 73 -3.42 -2.06 -1.13
N LEU A 74 -3.34 -2.43 0.13
CA LEU A 74 -3.95 -1.67 1.22
C LEU A 74 -3.01 -0.54 1.63
N THR A 75 -3.41 0.71 1.37
CA THR A 75 -2.61 1.92 1.65
C THR A 75 -3.15 2.74 2.82
N GLY A 76 -4.35 2.42 3.31
CA GLY A 76 -4.97 3.05 4.47
C GLY A 76 -4.81 2.23 5.76
N PRO A 77 -5.09 2.83 6.93
CA PRO A 77 -4.98 2.16 8.21
C PRO A 77 -5.93 0.97 8.32
N LEU A 78 -5.42 -0.16 8.83
CA LEU A 78 -6.18 -1.40 8.99
C LEU A 78 -6.63 -1.61 10.42
N GLN A 79 -7.94 -1.74 10.64
CA GLN A 79 -8.49 -2.18 11.91
C GLN A 79 -8.26 -3.69 12.09
N THR A 80 -7.92 -4.13 13.32
CA THR A 80 -7.64 -5.55 13.60
C THR A 80 -8.80 -6.48 13.27
N ASN A 81 -10.05 -6.06 13.54
CA ASN A 81 -11.24 -6.85 13.21
C ASN A 81 -11.51 -6.99 11.70
N LYS A 82 -10.76 -6.30 10.84
CA LYS A 82 -10.86 -6.39 9.38
C LYS A 82 -9.72 -7.19 8.74
N VAL A 83 -8.75 -7.68 9.52
CA VAL A 83 -7.60 -8.44 9.01
C VAL A 83 -8.04 -9.66 8.21
N LYS A 84 -8.92 -10.51 8.75
CA LYS A 84 -9.40 -11.69 8.02
C LYS A 84 -9.96 -11.31 6.64
N ALA A 85 -10.90 -10.36 6.61
CA ALA A 85 -11.54 -9.93 5.37
C ALA A 85 -10.55 -9.24 4.41
N SER A 86 -9.50 -8.59 4.92
CA SER A 86 -8.47 -7.96 4.08
C SER A 86 -7.55 -8.95 3.41
N LEU A 87 -7.23 -10.06 4.06
CA LEU A 87 -6.39 -11.12 3.51
C LEU A 87 -6.99 -11.79 2.26
N ASP A 88 -8.33 -11.78 2.14
CA ASP A 88 -9.03 -12.36 0.98
C ASP A 88 -8.87 -11.52 -0.29
N ILE A 89 -8.67 -10.19 -0.15
CA ILE A 89 -8.74 -9.28 -1.29
C ILE A 89 -7.39 -8.59 -1.62
N PHE A 90 -6.59 -8.22 -0.61
CA PHE A 90 -5.32 -7.52 -0.80
C PHE A 90 -4.15 -8.49 -0.98
N ASP A 91 -3.21 -8.08 -1.81
CA ASP A 91 -1.94 -8.78 -2.07
C ASP A 91 -0.80 -8.17 -1.27
N VAL A 92 -0.86 -6.86 -1.06
CA VAL A 92 0.18 -6.07 -0.39
C VAL A 92 -0.44 -5.19 0.69
N PHE A 93 0.17 -5.18 1.87
CA PHE A 93 -0.22 -4.35 3.01
C PHE A 93 0.87 -3.31 3.28
N GLN A 94 0.55 -2.03 3.07
CA GLN A 94 1.52 -0.94 3.24
C GLN A 94 1.47 -0.26 4.62
N THR A 95 0.61 -0.73 5.51
CA THR A 95 0.26 -0.03 6.75
C THR A 95 0.48 -0.86 7.99
N LEU A 96 1.54 -1.69 8.02
CA LEU A 96 1.92 -2.42 9.23
C LEU A 96 2.60 -1.44 10.19
N ASP A 97 1.88 -1.03 11.24
CA ASP A 97 2.23 0.12 12.06
C ASP A 97 2.19 -0.13 13.58
N ARG A 98 1.93 -1.37 14.02
CA ARG A 98 1.85 -1.70 15.45
C ARG A 98 1.80 -3.21 15.71
N GLU A 99 2.31 -3.66 16.85
CA GLU A 99 2.32 -5.06 17.25
C GLU A 99 0.93 -5.72 17.29
N LYS A 100 -0.08 -5.00 17.78
CA LYS A 100 -1.46 -5.53 17.82
C LYS A 100 -1.95 -5.98 16.45
N LEU A 101 -1.55 -5.29 15.38
CA LEU A 101 -1.90 -5.64 14.02
C LEU A 101 -1.09 -6.86 13.55
N VAL A 102 0.20 -6.93 13.87
CA VAL A 102 1.07 -8.08 13.59
C VAL A 102 0.47 -9.34 14.24
N ARG A 103 0.15 -9.30 15.52
CA ARG A 103 -0.46 -10.42 16.26
C ARG A 103 -1.78 -10.88 15.64
N GLU A 104 -2.56 -9.98 15.06
CA GLU A 104 -3.80 -10.36 14.36
C GLU A 104 -3.52 -11.09 13.05
N PHE A 105 -2.52 -10.65 12.27
CA PHE A 105 -2.09 -11.37 11.07
C PHE A 105 -1.55 -12.77 11.38
N LEU A 106 -0.88 -12.95 12.50
CA LEU A 106 -0.34 -14.26 12.93
C LEU A 106 -1.43 -15.30 13.15
N LYS A 107 -2.67 -14.93 13.47
CA LYS A 107 -3.79 -15.86 13.56
C LYS A 107 -4.12 -16.54 12.22
N TYR A 108 -3.65 -15.96 11.10
CA TYR A 108 -3.89 -16.43 9.72
C TYR A 108 -2.58 -16.71 8.98
N GLN A 109 -1.58 -17.29 9.66
CA GLN A 109 -0.20 -17.45 9.14
C GLN A 109 -0.12 -18.05 7.74
N ASN A 110 -0.93 -19.09 7.44
CA ASN A 110 -0.89 -19.77 6.14
C ASN A 110 -1.23 -18.82 4.96
N ILE A 111 -2.10 -17.83 5.18
CA ILE A 111 -2.45 -16.84 4.18
C ILE A 111 -1.46 -15.68 4.22
N THR A 112 -1.11 -15.22 5.42
CA THR A 112 -0.20 -14.09 5.66
C THR A 112 1.15 -14.30 5.00
N LYS A 113 1.72 -15.51 5.06
CA LYS A 113 3.00 -15.84 4.41
C LYS A 113 3.01 -15.68 2.87
N ARG A 114 1.84 -15.61 2.25
CA ARG A 114 1.69 -15.41 0.80
C ARG A 114 1.48 -13.96 0.41
N LYS A 115 1.44 -13.05 1.39
CA LYS A 115 1.22 -11.62 1.19
C LYS A 115 2.55 -10.87 1.35
N LYS A 116 2.57 -9.61 0.91
CA LYS A 116 3.72 -8.72 1.04
C LYS A 116 3.38 -7.61 2.03
N PHE A 117 4.33 -7.21 2.86
CA PHE A 117 4.13 -6.19 3.87
C PHE A 117 5.17 -5.08 3.78
N PHE A 118 4.72 -3.86 4.01
CA PHE A 118 5.57 -2.72 4.30
C PHE A 118 5.30 -2.25 5.72
N VAL A 119 6.36 -1.94 6.46
CA VAL A 119 6.22 -1.26 7.75
C VAL A 119 6.05 0.23 7.48
N GLN A 120 4.97 0.79 8.04
CA GLN A 120 4.71 2.22 7.94
C GLN A 120 5.47 2.99 9.01
N ILE A 121 6.31 3.94 8.57
CA ILE A 121 7.09 4.83 9.43
C ILE A 121 6.48 6.23 9.42
N ASN A 122 6.28 6.81 10.60
CA ASN A 122 5.84 8.18 10.78
C ASN A 122 7.04 9.14 10.76
N ILE A 123 7.56 9.39 9.56
CA ILE A 123 8.77 10.22 9.38
C ILE A 123 8.58 11.68 9.81
N GLY A 124 7.35 12.18 9.80
CA GLY A 124 7.01 13.55 10.23
C GLY A 124 6.83 13.69 11.73
N LYS A 125 6.85 12.58 12.49
CA LYS A 125 6.59 12.54 13.95
C LYS A 125 5.28 13.23 14.35
N GLU A 126 4.28 13.15 13.46
CA GLU A 126 2.97 13.79 13.66
C GLU A 126 2.09 12.91 14.57
N LYS A 127 1.71 13.44 15.74
CA LYS A 127 0.98 12.69 16.80
C LYS A 127 -0.33 12.03 16.32
N ASN A 128 -0.97 12.57 15.28
CA ASN A 128 -2.27 12.09 14.78
C ASN A 128 -2.17 11.20 13.54
N LYS A 129 -0.95 10.83 13.12
CA LYS A 129 -0.74 9.95 11.96
C LYS A 129 -0.28 8.56 12.39
N SER A 130 -0.72 7.56 11.62
CA SER A 130 -0.28 6.18 11.76
C SER A 130 1.19 6.03 11.39
N GLY A 131 1.82 4.98 11.88
CA GLY A 131 3.21 4.61 11.61
C GLY A 131 4.05 4.52 12.89
N ILE A 132 5.04 3.65 12.85
CA ILE A 132 6.06 3.50 13.88
C ILE A 132 6.96 4.75 13.87
N MET A 133 7.40 5.20 15.03
CA MET A 133 8.38 6.29 15.11
C MET A 133 9.71 5.86 14.47
N PRO A 134 10.43 6.76 13.78
CA PRO A 134 11.67 6.41 13.09
C PRO A 134 12.69 5.71 14.00
N GLU A 135 12.77 6.12 15.26
CA GLU A 135 13.68 5.57 16.26
C GLU A 135 13.39 4.11 16.60
N GLU A 136 12.12 3.71 16.57
CA GLU A 136 11.62 2.36 16.88
C GLU A 136 11.54 1.48 15.61
N GLY A 137 11.71 2.07 14.43
CA GLY A 137 11.46 1.42 13.13
C GLY A 137 12.27 0.16 12.91
N LEU A 138 13.57 0.18 13.22
CA LEU A 138 14.46 -0.97 13.03
C LEU A 138 14.09 -2.13 13.95
N GLU A 139 13.82 -1.86 15.22
CA GLU A 139 13.40 -2.85 16.20
C GLU A 139 12.08 -3.50 15.78
N PHE A 140 11.11 -2.70 15.37
CA PHE A 140 9.82 -3.20 14.92
C PHE A 140 9.92 -4.05 13.62
N VAL A 141 10.77 -3.66 12.66
CA VAL A 141 11.04 -4.47 11.46
C VAL A 141 11.66 -5.82 11.84
N ASN A 142 12.65 -5.82 12.72
CA ASN A 142 13.28 -7.05 13.22
C ASN A 142 12.28 -7.95 13.93
N TYR A 143 11.44 -7.41 14.81
CA TYR A 143 10.33 -8.13 15.43
C TYR A 143 9.39 -8.76 14.39
N CYS A 144 8.98 -8.01 13.38
CA CYS A 144 8.10 -8.54 12.33
C CYS A 144 8.73 -9.69 11.55
N ILE A 145 9.99 -9.56 11.16
CA ILE A 145 10.67 -10.53 10.30
C ILE A 145 11.16 -11.73 11.11
N ASN A 146 11.95 -11.48 12.17
CA ASN A 146 12.71 -12.52 12.87
C ASN A 146 11.85 -13.26 13.90
N ASP A 147 11.02 -12.54 14.65
CA ASP A 147 10.24 -13.13 15.73
C ASP A 147 8.86 -13.62 15.23
N CYS A 148 8.27 -12.87 14.28
CA CYS A 148 6.92 -13.16 13.79
C CYS A 148 6.86 -13.82 12.42
N GLY A 149 7.93 -13.85 11.64
CA GLY A 149 7.97 -14.44 10.29
C GLY A 149 7.03 -13.75 9.29
N ILE A 150 6.75 -12.46 9.47
CA ILE A 150 5.96 -11.65 8.53
C ILE A 150 6.82 -11.29 7.31
N PRO A 151 6.34 -11.49 6.07
CA PRO A 151 7.11 -11.18 4.86
C PRO A 151 7.19 -9.66 4.61
N VAL A 152 7.97 -8.95 5.42
CA VAL A 152 8.24 -7.52 5.23
C VAL A 152 9.22 -7.35 4.07
N ILE A 153 8.81 -6.58 3.05
CA ILE A 153 9.60 -6.33 1.84
C ILE A 153 10.12 -4.89 1.73
N GLY A 154 9.76 -4.02 2.65
CA GLY A 154 10.21 -2.62 2.63
C GLY A 154 9.50 -1.74 3.65
N LEU A 155 9.75 -0.44 3.52
CA LEU A 155 9.15 0.60 4.35
C LEU A 155 8.17 1.45 3.53
N MET A 156 7.15 1.98 4.19
CA MET A 156 6.23 2.96 3.64
C MET A 156 6.22 4.21 4.51
N CYS A 157 6.15 5.36 3.90
CA CYS A 157 5.94 6.61 4.61
C CYS A 157 5.07 7.57 3.80
N ILE A 158 4.42 8.48 4.51
CA ILE A 158 3.72 9.63 3.94
C ILE A 158 4.43 10.87 4.47
N PRO A 159 5.22 11.57 3.63
CA PRO A 159 5.93 12.75 4.08
C PRO A 159 4.94 13.87 4.49
N PRO A 160 5.34 14.73 5.43
CA PRO A 160 4.58 15.93 5.76
C PRO A 160 4.39 16.82 4.52
N GLN A 161 3.24 17.50 4.44
CA GLN A 161 3.03 18.48 3.40
C GLN A 161 3.88 19.73 3.71
N HIS A 162 4.94 19.94 2.95
CA HIS A 162 5.73 21.16 2.98
C HIS A 162 5.51 21.97 1.70
N LYS A 163 5.60 23.29 1.81
CA LYS A 163 5.52 24.20 0.63
C LYS A 163 6.76 24.11 -0.26
N THR A 164 7.84 23.52 0.22
CA THR A 164 9.09 23.25 -0.49
C THR A 164 9.29 21.73 -0.61
N PRO A 165 10.01 21.23 -1.64
CA PRO A 165 10.38 19.81 -1.74
C PRO A 165 10.96 19.32 -0.42
N SER A 166 10.40 18.25 0.10
CA SER A 166 10.80 17.73 1.40
C SER A 166 12.23 17.19 1.33
N PRO A 167 13.12 17.51 2.30
CA PRO A 167 14.43 16.90 2.40
C PRO A 167 14.39 15.37 2.59
N PHE A 168 13.20 14.82 2.92
CA PHE A 168 12.98 13.36 3.04
C PHE A 168 12.88 12.62 1.69
N LEU A 169 12.87 13.32 0.56
CA LEU A 169 12.82 12.73 -0.78
C LEU A 169 14.19 12.63 -1.47
N LEU A 170 15.27 12.96 -0.76
CA LEU A 170 16.64 13.00 -1.30
C LEU A 170 17.49 11.78 -0.96
N TYR A 171 16.90 10.68 -0.45
CA TYR A 171 17.63 9.45 -0.09
C TYR A 171 17.07 8.21 -0.77
#